data_84401268a2f0ee83f0466410bca3746a
#
_entry.id   84401268a2f0ee83f0466410bca3746a
#
_cell.length_a   1.000
_cell.length_b   1.000
_cell.length_c   1.000
_cell.angle_alpha   90.00
_cell.angle_beta   90.00
_cell.angle_gamma   90.00
#
_symmetry.space_group_name_H-M   'P 1'
#
loop_
_entity.id
_entity.type
_entity.pdbx_description
1 polymer ?
#
loop_
_entity_poly.entity_id
_entity_poly.type
_entity_poly.pdbx_seq_one_letter_code
_entity_poly.pdbx_strand_id
1 'polypeptide(L)'
;MAKWDVIIVGAGPAGIFAAIELVKNRPGLSILMLEKGRSLEQRKCPREITGGGCINCKPCSITSGWGGAGAFSDGKLTLTTRFGGFLGEYLEEEELKELIDYIDRVWIEFGASSRLFGTDEEAIANLVAQAARAGLDFLPAKIRHLGTDHCPEILRNMRDFLEPHVEIRTSAEVRRFECSDGKVTGVVLADGSRESAGAVIAAPGREGAEWFSEEAQRLGLETENNPVDVGVRVEVPAVVADPVTEKVWEPKIHYYSQAFDDLVRTFCVCPHGEVVTENTGGVITVNGHSWSEKRTENSNFAVLVSKTFTEPFKEPIAYGKYIASLANMLGGGVLVQRLGDLWEGRRSTAKRLAKSMVRPTLKDATPGDLTLVLPYRHIRNILEMLEALDKIMPGIWSKNTLLYGVEVKFYSSRVKVDSSMETGISGLYAVGDGAGVTRSLAQASAAGVKAARSILKKI
;
A
#
# COMPACT_ATOMS: atom_id res chain seq x y z
N MET A 1 -23.69 -23.74 20.33
CA MET A 1 -23.70 -23.21 18.93
C MET A 1 -22.89 -21.94 18.93
N ALA A 2 -22.19 -21.63 17.83
CA ALA A 2 -21.49 -20.36 17.68
C ALA A 2 -22.51 -19.22 17.73
N LYS A 3 -22.12 -18.07 18.30
CA LYS A 3 -22.98 -16.87 18.39
C LYS A 3 -23.09 -16.16 17.02
N TRP A 4 -22.02 -16.23 16.22
CA TRP A 4 -21.93 -15.62 14.91
C TRP A 4 -21.66 -16.68 13.84
N ASP A 5 -22.24 -16.52 12.69
CA ASP A 5 -21.87 -17.32 11.51
C ASP A 5 -20.48 -16.93 11.05
N VAL A 6 -20.20 -15.61 10.97
CA VAL A 6 -18.92 -15.06 10.53
C VAL A 6 -18.49 -13.89 11.41
N ILE A 7 -17.23 -13.90 11.85
CA ILE A 7 -16.56 -12.73 12.43
C ILE A 7 -15.55 -12.20 11.40
N ILE A 8 -15.57 -10.87 11.16
CA ILE A 8 -14.61 -10.17 10.32
C ILE A 8 -13.74 -9.28 11.21
N VAL A 9 -12.42 -9.48 11.18
CA VAL A 9 -11.44 -8.72 11.97
C VAL A 9 -10.76 -7.71 11.08
N GLY A 10 -11.13 -6.44 11.23
CA GLY A 10 -10.66 -5.29 10.45
C GLY A 10 -11.70 -4.78 9.45
N ALA A 11 -11.95 -3.47 9.50
CA ALA A 11 -12.88 -2.75 8.64
C ALA A 11 -12.15 -1.94 7.55
N GLY A 12 -11.07 -2.49 6.99
CA GLY A 12 -10.45 -2.02 5.77
C GLY A 12 -11.13 -2.57 4.51
N PRO A 13 -10.63 -2.27 3.29
CA PRO A 13 -11.27 -2.71 2.04
C PRO A 13 -11.55 -4.22 1.98
N ALA A 14 -10.63 -5.05 2.45
CA ALA A 14 -10.81 -6.50 2.46
C ALA A 14 -11.99 -6.93 3.34
N GLY A 15 -12.07 -6.40 4.57
CA GLY A 15 -13.18 -6.73 5.49
C GLY A 15 -14.52 -6.17 5.03
N ILE A 16 -14.55 -4.92 4.55
CA ILE A 16 -15.77 -4.27 4.04
C ILE A 16 -16.33 -5.05 2.85
N PHE A 17 -15.48 -5.41 1.87
CA PHE A 17 -15.91 -6.15 0.68
C PHE A 17 -16.33 -7.59 1.01
N ALA A 18 -15.69 -8.22 1.99
CA ALA A 18 -16.16 -9.51 2.50
C ALA A 18 -17.57 -9.40 3.10
N ALA A 19 -17.82 -8.38 3.93
CA ALA A 19 -19.14 -8.14 4.51
C ALA A 19 -20.20 -7.86 3.44
N ILE A 20 -19.91 -6.98 2.47
CA ILE A 20 -20.82 -6.65 1.35
C ILE A 20 -21.20 -7.93 0.57
N GLU A 21 -20.20 -8.77 0.25
CA GLU A 21 -20.41 -10.02 -0.49
C GLU A 21 -21.27 -11.01 0.28
N LEU A 22 -21.02 -11.17 1.60
CA LEU A 22 -21.84 -12.03 2.46
C LEU A 22 -23.29 -11.53 2.51
N VAL A 23 -23.51 -10.24 2.75
CA VAL A 23 -24.85 -9.63 2.86
C VAL A 23 -25.61 -9.73 1.55
N LYS A 24 -24.97 -9.38 0.41
CA LYS A 24 -25.63 -9.45 -0.90
C LYS A 24 -26.09 -10.85 -1.27
N ASN A 25 -25.34 -11.89 -0.88
CA ASN A 25 -25.68 -13.26 -1.27
C ASN A 25 -26.47 -14.01 -0.20
N ARG A 26 -26.37 -13.63 1.09
CA ARG A 26 -27.10 -14.30 2.18
C ARG A 26 -27.42 -13.33 3.33
N PRO A 27 -28.46 -12.47 3.17
CA PRO A 27 -28.78 -11.39 4.12
C PRO A 27 -29.11 -11.84 5.56
N GLY A 28 -29.44 -13.12 5.75
CA GLY A 28 -29.81 -13.68 7.05
C GLY A 28 -28.65 -14.18 7.89
N LEU A 29 -27.39 -14.03 7.44
CA LEU A 29 -26.24 -14.42 8.23
C LEU A 29 -26.04 -13.49 9.44
N SER A 30 -25.68 -14.06 10.58
CA SER A 30 -25.21 -13.30 11.75
C SER A 30 -23.73 -12.95 11.58
N ILE A 31 -23.44 -11.68 11.30
CA ILE A 31 -22.11 -11.20 11.00
C ILE A 31 -21.67 -10.16 12.04
N LEU A 32 -20.49 -10.35 12.63
CA LEU A 32 -19.84 -9.38 13.50
C LEU A 32 -18.57 -8.84 12.81
N MET A 33 -18.46 -7.52 12.69
CA MET A 33 -17.24 -6.85 12.23
C MET A 33 -16.58 -6.11 13.40
N LEU A 34 -15.31 -6.40 13.63
CA LEU A 34 -14.49 -5.84 14.71
C LEU A 34 -13.36 -4.99 14.13
N GLU A 35 -13.34 -3.70 14.50
CA GLU A 35 -12.31 -2.75 14.07
C GLU A 35 -11.65 -2.10 15.29
N LYS A 36 -10.31 -2.19 15.38
CA LYS A 36 -9.56 -1.61 16.50
C LYS A 36 -9.57 -0.08 16.54
N GLY A 37 -9.67 0.55 15.39
CA GLY A 37 -9.73 2.00 15.26
C GLY A 37 -11.15 2.55 15.40
N ARG A 38 -11.28 3.85 15.16
CA ARG A 38 -12.52 4.60 15.37
C ARG A 38 -13.43 4.59 14.15
N SER A 39 -14.68 5.04 14.33
CA SER A 39 -15.59 5.34 13.21
C SER A 39 -15.02 6.44 12.32
N LEU A 40 -15.49 6.54 11.09
CA LEU A 40 -14.97 7.48 10.09
C LEU A 40 -14.98 8.93 10.60
N GLU A 41 -16.04 9.33 11.26
CA GLU A 41 -16.26 10.71 11.78
C GLU A 41 -15.32 11.06 12.91
N GLN A 42 -14.86 10.05 13.66
CA GLN A 42 -13.95 10.21 14.80
C GLN A 42 -12.48 10.10 14.42
N ARG A 43 -12.18 9.73 13.17
CA ARG A 43 -10.82 9.60 12.68
C ARG A 43 -10.24 10.96 12.32
N LYS A 44 -9.63 11.61 13.31
CA LYS A 44 -8.94 12.91 13.13
C LYS A 44 -7.50 12.78 13.58
N CYS A 45 -6.56 13.20 12.73
CA CYS A 45 -5.15 13.23 13.08
C CYS A 45 -4.86 14.43 13.99
N PRO A 46 -4.31 14.23 15.19
CA PRO A 46 -3.95 15.36 16.07
C PRO A 46 -2.98 16.36 15.42
N ARG A 47 -2.11 15.90 14.53
CA ARG A 47 -1.20 16.77 13.77
C ARG A 47 -1.96 17.83 12.94
N GLU A 48 -3.05 17.43 12.30
CA GLU A 48 -3.88 18.34 11.49
C GLU A 48 -4.56 19.41 12.36
N ILE A 49 -4.87 19.07 13.61
CA ILE A 49 -5.54 19.95 14.54
C ILE A 49 -4.55 20.92 15.19
N THR A 50 -3.36 20.43 15.58
CA THR A 50 -2.40 21.20 16.39
C THR A 50 -1.30 21.86 15.56
N GLY A 51 -1.13 21.48 14.29
CA GLY A 51 -0.01 21.91 13.43
C GLY A 51 1.37 21.40 13.88
N GLY A 52 1.41 20.50 14.87
CA GLY A 52 2.63 19.91 15.42
C GLY A 52 3.14 18.69 14.67
N GLY A 53 4.17 18.02 15.20
CA GLY A 53 4.68 16.76 14.69
C GLY A 53 3.75 15.56 14.95
N CYS A 54 4.04 14.40 14.36
CA CYS A 54 3.31 13.16 14.65
C CYS A 54 3.55 12.72 16.11
N ILE A 55 2.47 12.44 16.86
CA ILE A 55 2.51 12.03 18.27
C ILE A 55 2.44 10.52 18.48
N ASN A 56 2.56 9.72 17.42
CA ASN A 56 2.50 8.25 17.46
C ASN A 56 1.26 7.69 18.18
N CYS A 57 0.06 8.12 17.78
CA CYS A 57 -1.20 7.64 18.35
C CYS A 57 -1.32 6.11 18.24
N LYS A 58 -1.89 5.48 19.25
CA LYS A 58 -2.21 4.05 19.26
C LYS A 58 -3.70 3.84 19.56
N PRO A 59 -4.49 3.34 18.58
CA PRO A 59 -4.17 3.15 17.18
C PRO A 59 -4.05 4.47 16.39
N CYS A 60 -3.30 4.44 15.27
CA CYS A 60 -3.16 5.61 14.41
C CYS A 60 -4.47 5.94 13.70
N SER A 61 -4.98 7.17 13.85
CA SER A 61 -6.26 7.58 13.24
C SER A 61 -6.25 7.61 11.71
N ILE A 62 -5.05 7.67 11.07
CA ILE A 62 -4.92 7.67 9.61
C ILE A 62 -4.94 6.26 9.05
N THR A 63 -4.32 5.29 9.73
CA THR A 63 -4.15 3.92 9.22
C THR A 63 -5.17 2.94 9.77
N SER A 64 -5.81 3.22 10.92
CA SER A 64 -6.78 2.37 11.59
C SER A 64 -8.15 3.04 11.72
N GLY A 65 -9.21 2.25 11.66
CA GLY A 65 -10.60 2.65 11.74
C GLY A 65 -11.37 2.27 10.48
N TRP A 66 -12.64 2.65 10.43
CA TRP A 66 -13.51 2.36 9.29
C TRP A 66 -12.90 2.83 7.97
N GLY A 67 -12.83 1.94 6.97
CA GLY A 67 -12.15 2.17 5.69
C GLY A 67 -10.63 1.88 5.71
N GLY A 68 -10.04 1.58 6.88
CA GLY A 68 -8.61 1.29 7.00
C GLY A 68 -7.72 2.44 6.54
N ALA A 69 -6.50 2.15 6.09
CA ALA A 69 -5.56 3.14 5.55
C ALA A 69 -6.03 3.75 4.22
N GLY A 70 -6.95 3.10 3.51
CA GLY A 70 -7.53 3.59 2.27
C GLY A 70 -8.39 4.83 2.42
N ALA A 71 -8.98 5.04 3.60
CA ALA A 71 -9.91 6.16 3.84
C ALA A 71 -9.30 7.55 3.68
N PHE A 72 -8.00 7.68 3.89
CA PHE A 72 -7.25 8.94 3.77
C PHE A 72 -6.17 8.88 2.69
N SER A 73 -6.27 7.92 1.78
CA SER A 73 -5.43 7.85 0.58
C SER A 73 -6.10 8.58 -0.58
N ASP A 74 -5.38 8.74 -1.68
CA ASP A 74 -5.92 9.23 -2.93
C ASP A 74 -6.89 8.23 -3.62
N GLY A 75 -7.03 7.02 -3.05
CA GLY A 75 -8.03 6.04 -3.47
C GLY A 75 -7.81 5.52 -4.88
N LYS A 76 -6.59 5.10 -5.22
CA LYS A 76 -6.31 4.50 -6.53
C LYS A 76 -6.74 3.04 -6.58
N LEU A 77 -7.74 2.75 -7.38
CA LEU A 77 -8.10 1.38 -7.76
C LEU A 77 -7.33 1.02 -9.02
N THR A 78 -6.38 0.13 -8.86
CA THR A 78 -5.57 -0.37 -9.98
C THR A 78 -6.24 -1.62 -10.54
N LEU A 79 -6.84 -1.50 -11.73
CA LEU A 79 -7.67 -2.53 -12.35
C LEU A 79 -6.82 -3.41 -13.26
N THR A 80 -5.97 -4.25 -12.66
CA THR A 80 -5.08 -5.18 -13.38
C THR A 80 -4.76 -6.40 -12.52
N THR A 81 -4.50 -7.51 -13.18
CA THR A 81 -4.01 -8.75 -12.56
C THR A 81 -2.48 -8.75 -12.39
N ARG A 82 -1.76 -7.91 -13.14
CA ARG A 82 -0.29 -7.96 -13.27
C ARG A 82 0.48 -7.44 -12.05
N PHE A 83 -0.14 -6.63 -11.20
CA PHE A 83 0.46 -6.11 -9.97
C PHE A 83 -0.61 -5.68 -8.95
N GLY A 84 -0.20 -5.39 -7.72
CA GLY A 84 -1.12 -5.00 -6.65
C GLY A 84 -1.27 -6.05 -5.55
N GLY A 85 -0.47 -7.10 -5.58
CA GLY A 85 -0.42 -8.17 -4.60
C GLY A 85 -0.06 -9.52 -5.21
N PHE A 86 -0.36 -10.58 -4.49
CA PHE A 86 0.01 -11.94 -4.83
C PHE A 86 -1.20 -12.84 -5.15
N LEU A 87 -2.40 -12.28 -5.35
CA LEU A 87 -3.59 -13.10 -5.64
C LEU A 87 -3.44 -13.98 -6.89
N GLY A 88 -2.63 -13.55 -7.86
CA GLY A 88 -2.32 -14.37 -9.03
C GLY A 88 -1.47 -15.62 -8.75
N GLU A 89 -0.93 -15.78 -7.52
CA GLU A 89 -0.27 -17.02 -7.09
C GLU A 89 -1.26 -18.05 -6.53
N TYR A 90 -2.48 -17.61 -6.20
CA TYR A 90 -3.54 -18.43 -5.59
C TYR A 90 -4.73 -18.66 -6.52
N LEU A 91 -4.96 -17.76 -7.47
CA LEU A 91 -6.11 -17.76 -8.37
C LEU A 91 -5.66 -17.77 -9.82
N GLU A 92 -6.43 -18.41 -10.67
CA GLU A 92 -6.26 -18.31 -12.10
C GLU A 92 -6.49 -16.86 -12.59
N GLU A 93 -5.80 -16.46 -13.64
CA GLU A 93 -5.82 -15.08 -14.14
C GLU A 93 -7.24 -14.60 -14.49
N GLU A 94 -8.05 -15.47 -15.10
CA GLU A 94 -9.43 -15.16 -15.44
C GLU A 94 -10.29 -14.91 -14.21
N GLU A 95 -10.19 -15.75 -13.18
CA GLU A 95 -10.90 -15.57 -11.92
C GLU A 95 -10.49 -14.26 -11.23
N LEU A 96 -9.20 -13.96 -11.18
CA LEU A 96 -8.71 -12.72 -10.60
C LEU A 96 -9.22 -11.49 -11.39
N LYS A 97 -9.26 -11.58 -12.71
CA LYS A 97 -9.81 -10.52 -13.56
C LYS A 97 -11.30 -10.30 -13.29
N GLU A 98 -12.10 -11.37 -13.25
CA GLU A 98 -13.53 -11.28 -12.93
C GLU A 98 -13.78 -10.65 -11.54
N LEU A 99 -12.96 -11.00 -10.54
CA LEU A 99 -13.01 -10.40 -9.20
C LEU A 99 -12.70 -8.91 -9.26
N ILE A 100 -11.64 -8.50 -9.98
CA ILE A 100 -11.26 -7.09 -10.12
C ILE A 100 -12.39 -6.31 -10.83
N ASP A 101 -12.96 -6.85 -11.90
CA ASP A 101 -14.09 -6.23 -12.61
C ASP A 101 -15.34 -6.14 -11.71
N TYR A 102 -15.55 -7.15 -10.85
CA TYR A 102 -16.66 -7.15 -9.90
C TYR A 102 -16.47 -6.07 -8.83
N ILE A 103 -15.30 -6.00 -8.20
CA ILE A 103 -15.07 -5.00 -7.16
C ILE A 103 -15.11 -3.58 -7.71
N ASP A 104 -14.69 -3.36 -8.95
CA ASP A 104 -14.79 -2.06 -9.60
C ASP A 104 -16.25 -1.61 -9.74
N ARG A 105 -17.15 -2.52 -10.17
CA ARG A 105 -18.60 -2.24 -10.21
C ARG A 105 -19.16 -1.93 -8.82
N VAL A 106 -18.72 -2.66 -7.79
CA VAL A 106 -19.17 -2.40 -6.40
C VAL A 106 -18.70 -1.02 -5.93
N TRP A 107 -17.45 -0.62 -6.21
CA TRP A 107 -16.98 0.73 -5.90
C TRP A 107 -17.85 1.81 -6.57
N ILE A 108 -18.21 1.62 -7.86
CA ILE A 108 -19.08 2.55 -8.58
C ILE A 108 -20.48 2.59 -7.95
N GLU A 109 -21.03 1.44 -7.58
CA GLU A 109 -22.35 1.34 -6.92
C GLU A 109 -22.41 2.19 -5.64
N PHE A 110 -21.31 2.27 -4.90
CA PHE A 110 -21.24 3.08 -3.68
C PHE A 110 -20.75 4.52 -3.90
N GLY A 111 -20.62 4.98 -5.14
CA GLY A 111 -20.40 6.39 -5.48
C GLY A 111 -19.02 6.72 -6.03
N ALA A 112 -18.20 5.72 -6.37
CA ALA A 112 -16.95 6.00 -7.07
C ALA A 112 -17.21 6.56 -8.48
N SER A 113 -16.36 7.50 -8.92
CA SER A 113 -16.45 8.08 -10.26
C SER A 113 -16.36 7.02 -11.35
N SER A 114 -17.17 7.13 -12.39
CA SER A 114 -17.08 6.26 -13.58
C SER A 114 -15.84 6.53 -14.44
N ARG A 115 -15.11 7.65 -14.22
CA ARG A 115 -13.94 8.03 -14.99
C ARG A 115 -12.78 7.05 -14.77
N LEU A 116 -12.19 6.60 -15.88
CA LEU A 116 -10.99 5.76 -15.92
C LEU A 116 -9.83 6.52 -16.55
N PHE A 117 -8.64 6.28 -16.04
CA PHE A 117 -7.38 6.71 -16.63
C PHE A 117 -6.67 5.50 -17.27
N GLY A 118 -5.80 5.74 -18.23
CA GLY A 118 -5.09 4.66 -18.92
C GLY A 118 -5.99 3.89 -19.88
N THR A 119 -6.88 4.59 -20.61
CA THR A 119 -7.83 4.00 -21.57
C THR A 119 -7.47 4.26 -23.03
N ASP A 120 -6.50 5.13 -23.31
CA ASP A 120 -6.01 5.40 -24.66
C ASP A 120 -5.01 4.30 -25.07
N GLU A 121 -5.51 3.31 -25.78
CA GLU A 121 -4.76 2.12 -26.18
C GLU A 121 -3.60 2.45 -27.11
N GLU A 122 -3.74 3.43 -28.03
CA GLU A 122 -2.69 3.83 -28.95
C GLU A 122 -1.55 4.56 -28.19
N ALA A 123 -1.90 5.53 -27.33
CA ALA A 123 -0.91 6.21 -26.49
C ALA A 123 -0.16 5.25 -25.57
N ILE A 124 -0.87 4.26 -25.00
CA ILE A 124 -0.26 3.21 -24.17
C ILE A 124 0.67 2.31 -24.97
N ALA A 125 0.24 1.82 -26.15
CA ALA A 125 1.08 1.01 -27.02
C ALA A 125 2.37 1.74 -27.40
N ASN A 126 2.28 3.02 -27.70
CA ASN A 126 3.43 3.87 -27.99
C ASN A 126 4.37 4.01 -26.79
N LEU A 127 3.84 4.19 -25.57
CA LEU A 127 4.65 4.23 -24.33
C LEU A 127 5.33 2.90 -24.06
N VAL A 128 4.64 1.78 -24.22
CA VAL A 128 5.21 0.42 -24.08
C VAL A 128 6.37 0.23 -25.07
N ALA A 129 6.17 0.62 -26.32
CA ALA A 129 7.23 0.50 -27.35
C ALA A 129 8.44 1.40 -27.05
N GLN A 130 8.22 2.63 -26.55
CA GLN A 130 9.30 3.54 -26.13
C GLN A 130 10.06 2.99 -24.92
N ALA A 131 9.34 2.49 -23.91
CA ALA A 131 9.92 1.86 -22.73
C ALA A 131 10.76 0.64 -23.08
N ALA A 132 10.25 -0.25 -23.94
CA ALA A 132 10.99 -1.43 -24.40
C ALA A 132 12.32 -1.07 -25.09
N ARG A 133 12.35 -0.03 -25.94
CA ARG A 133 13.59 0.49 -26.55
C ARG A 133 14.57 1.04 -25.55
N ALA A 134 14.07 1.51 -24.38
CA ALA A 134 14.89 2.01 -23.28
C ALA A 134 15.38 0.89 -22.34
N GLY A 135 14.98 -0.36 -22.56
CA GLY A 135 15.25 -1.49 -21.66
C GLY A 135 14.35 -1.50 -20.42
N LEU A 136 13.20 -0.85 -20.51
CA LEU A 136 12.20 -0.76 -19.44
C LEU A 136 10.98 -1.63 -19.77
N ASP A 137 10.41 -2.29 -18.77
CA ASP A 137 9.12 -2.98 -18.88
C ASP A 137 8.00 -2.08 -18.33
N PHE A 138 7.20 -1.52 -19.22
CA PHE A 138 6.07 -0.69 -18.89
C PHE A 138 4.82 -1.56 -18.67
N LEU A 139 4.26 -1.51 -17.48
CA LEU A 139 3.08 -2.28 -17.08
C LEU A 139 1.82 -1.40 -17.14
N PRO A 140 1.08 -1.41 -18.26
CA PRO A 140 -0.13 -0.62 -18.35
C PRO A 140 -1.20 -1.13 -17.39
N ALA A 141 -1.93 -0.19 -16.80
CA ALA A 141 -3.11 -0.50 -16.01
C ALA A 141 -4.16 0.60 -16.16
N LYS A 142 -5.42 0.19 -16.19
CA LYS A 142 -6.53 1.11 -16.01
C LYS A 142 -6.63 1.47 -14.53
N ILE A 143 -6.79 2.74 -14.23
CA ILE A 143 -6.88 3.24 -12.86
C ILE A 143 -8.17 4.03 -12.70
N ARG A 144 -8.92 3.69 -11.64
CA ARG A 144 -9.99 4.53 -11.14
C ARG A 144 -9.49 5.31 -9.95
N HIS A 145 -9.52 6.61 -10.03
CA HIS A 145 -9.13 7.50 -8.95
C HIS A 145 -10.39 7.91 -8.18
N LEU A 146 -10.47 7.54 -6.90
CA LEU A 146 -11.61 7.85 -6.04
C LEU A 146 -11.58 9.31 -5.58
N GLY A 147 -10.39 9.85 -5.35
CA GLY A 147 -10.16 11.16 -4.74
C GLY A 147 -10.15 11.09 -3.21
N THR A 148 -9.19 11.78 -2.60
CA THR A 148 -9.09 11.82 -1.12
C THR A 148 -10.32 12.47 -0.48
N ASP A 149 -10.93 13.41 -1.15
CA ASP A 149 -12.13 14.15 -0.77
C ASP A 149 -13.42 13.30 -0.89
N HIS A 150 -13.52 12.39 -1.86
CA HIS A 150 -14.68 11.53 -2.07
C HIS A 150 -14.63 10.19 -1.34
N CYS A 151 -13.42 9.69 -1.00
CA CYS A 151 -13.28 8.42 -0.27
C CYS A 151 -14.15 8.34 1.00
N PRO A 152 -14.25 9.38 1.86
CA PRO A 152 -15.09 9.33 3.05
C PRO A 152 -16.59 9.16 2.75
N GLU A 153 -17.09 9.75 1.67
CA GLU A 153 -18.50 9.61 1.27
C GLU A 153 -18.81 8.19 0.80
N ILE A 154 -17.95 7.63 -0.06
CA ILE A 154 -18.08 6.25 -0.54
C ILE A 154 -18.06 5.27 0.63
N LEU A 155 -17.15 5.46 1.58
CA LEU A 155 -17.04 4.60 2.77
C LEU A 155 -18.24 4.73 3.70
N ARG A 156 -18.88 5.91 3.76
CA ARG A 156 -20.13 6.12 4.51
C ARG A 156 -21.27 5.36 3.84
N ASN A 157 -21.41 5.45 2.53
CA ASN A 157 -22.43 4.73 1.78
C ASN A 157 -22.31 3.19 1.97
N MET A 158 -21.07 2.67 1.97
CA MET A 158 -20.81 1.26 2.29
C MET A 158 -21.20 0.89 3.72
N ARG A 159 -20.95 1.75 4.68
CA ARG A 159 -21.35 1.54 6.08
C ARG A 159 -22.86 1.53 6.23
N ASP A 160 -23.52 2.52 5.68
CA ASP A 160 -24.98 2.65 5.75
C ASP A 160 -25.70 1.43 5.13
N PHE A 161 -25.11 0.85 4.08
CA PHE A 161 -25.58 -0.41 3.50
C PHE A 161 -25.38 -1.61 4.44
N LEU A 162 -24.28 -1.65 5.18
CA LEU A 162 -23.95 -2.79 6.04
C LEU A 162 -24.62 -2.76 7.41
N GLU A 163 -24.83 -1.59 8.01
CA GLU A 163 -25.35 -1.43 9.38
C GLU A 163 -26.66 -2.19 9.67
N PRO A 164 -27.63 -2.32 8.73
CA PRO A 164 -28.84 -3.11 8.98
C PRO A 164 -28.61 -4.62 9.07
N HIS A 165 -27.47 -5.13 8.60
CA HIS A 165 -27.20 -6.55 8.38
C HIS A 165 -25.99 -7.07 9.17
N VAL A 166 -25.09 -6.18 9.61
CA VAL A 166 -23.81 -6.50 10.22
C VAL A 166 -23.68 -5.74 11.53
N GLU A 167 -23.40 -6.46 12.62
CA GLU A 167 -22.98 -5.77 13.84
C GLU A 167 -21.56 -5.23 13.70
N ILE A 168 -21.41 -3.92 13.61
CA ILE A 168 -20.13 -3.24 13.44
C ILE A 168 -19.70 -2.64 14.77
N ARG A 169 -18.56 -3.10 15.31
CA ARG A 169 -17.94 -2.54 16.51
C ARG A 169 -16.62 -1.90 16.16
N THR A 170 -16.53 -0.59 16.30
CA THR A 170 -15.28 0.17 16.24
C THR A 170 -14.68 0.33 17.63
N SER A 171 -13.37 0.65 17.71
CA SER A 171 -12.62 0.66 18.98
C SER A 171 -12.68 -0.70 19.71
N ALA A 172 -12.78 -1.78 18.93
CA ALA A 172 -12.88 -3.16 19.38
C ALA A 172 -11.69 -3.98 18.84
N GLU A 173 -10.61 -3.98 19.61
CA GLU A 173 -9.37 -4.62 19.23
C GLU A 173 -9.43 -6.12 19.52
N VAL A 174 -9.18 -6.94 18.51
CA VAL A 174 -8.99 -8.38 18.67
C VAL A 174 -7.56 -8.65 19.15
N ARG A 175 -7.45 -9.36 20.28
CA ARG A 175 -6.16 -9.73 20.87
C ARG A 175 -5.63 -11.03 20.31
N ARG A 176 -6.50 -12.04 20.11
CA ARG A 176 -6.12 -13.36 19.60
C ARG A 176 -7.29 -14.12 18.99
N PHE A 177 -6.98 -15.07 18.14
CA PHE A 177 -7.94 -16.07 17.67
C PHE A 177 -8.07 -17.22 18.65
N GLU A 178 -9.29 -17.77 18.80
CA GLU A 178 -9.55 -19.01 19.52
C GLU A 178 -9.69 -20.15 18.53
N CYS A 179 -8.96 -21.23 18.79
CA CYS A 179 -8.96 -22.42 17.94
C CYS A 179 -9.01 -23.67 18.83
N SER A 180 -9.72 -24.70 18.36
CA SER A 180 -9.75 -26.03 18.95
C SER A 180 -9.76 -27.07 17.83
N ASP A 181 -8.99 -28.12 18.00
CA ASP A 181 -8.96 -29.28 17.09
C ASP A 181 -8.70 -28.86 15.59
N GLY A 182 -7.79 -27.92 15.38
CA GLY A 182 -7.46 -27.44 14.03
C GLY A 182 -8.53 -26.56 13.37
N LYS A 183 -9.52 -26.10 14.13
CA LYS A 183 -10.61 -25.24 13.65
C LYS A 183 -10.68 -23.94 14.46
N VAL A 184 -10.98 -22.83 13.82
CA VAL A 184 -11.29 -21.59 14.51
C VAL A 184 -12.65 -21.68 15.20
N THR A 185 -12.74 -21.17 16.44
CA THR A 185 -13.97 -21.16 17.24
C THR A 185 -14.43 -19.75 17.61
N GLY A 186 -13.58 -18.75 17.40
CA GLY A 186 -13.91 -17.37 17.71
C GLY A 186 -12.69 -16.47 17.90
N VAL A 187 -12.90 -15.38 18.61
CA VAL A 187 -11.88 -14.37 18.92
C VAL A 187 -11.97 -13.91 20.38
N VAL A 188 -10.86 -13.45 20.93
CA VAL A 188 -10.78 -12.75 22.22
C VAL A 188 -10.41 -11.30 21.96
N LEU A 189 -11.18 -10.37 22.51
CA LEU A 189 -10.92 -8.95 22.43
C LEU A 189 -9.90 -8.49 23.49
N ALA A 190 -9.39 -7.29 23.33
CA ALA A 190 -8.40 -6.69 24.26
C ALA A 190 -8.96 -6.49 25.69
N ASP A 191 -10.27 -6.30 25.84
CA ASP A 191 -10.96 -6.20 27.12
C ASP A 191 -11.21 -7.56 27.80
N GLY A 192 -10.81 -8.66 27.14
CA GLY A 192 -10.99 -10.04 27.63
C GLY A 192 -12.31 -10.68 27.25
N SER A 193 -13.24 -9.96 26.62
CA SER A 193 -14.48 -10.53 26.10
C SER A 193 -14.22 -11.53 24.96
N ARG A 194 -15.14 -12.47 24.78
CA ARG A 194 -15.02 -13.53 23.78
C ARG A 194 -16.24 -13.55 22.87
N GLU A 195 -15.98 -13.71 21.59
CA GLU A 195 -17.02 -13.88 20.57
C GLU A 195 -16.77 -15.17 19.80
N SER A 196 -17.77 -16.05 19.77
CA SER A 196 -17.67 -17.35 19.08
C SER A 196 -18.23 -17.26 17.66
N ALA A 197 -17.57 -17.92 16.71
CA ALA A 197 -17.99 -17.91 15.31
C ALA A 197 -17.75 -19.24 14.61
N GLY A 198 -18.55 -19.49 13.56
CA GLY A 198 -18.36 -20.62 12.65
C GLY A 198 -17.17 -20.42 11.69
N ALA A 199 -16.92 -19.16 11.30
CA ALA A 199 -15.78 -18.76 10.48
C ALA A 199 -15.26 -17.38 10.91
N VAL A 200 -13.96 -17.15 10.68
CA VAL A 200 -13.30 -15.86 10.97
C VAL A 200 -12.51 -15.41 9.74
N ILE A 201 -12.75 -14.18 9.31
CA ILE A 201 -11.96 -13.52 8.26
C ILE A 201 -10.99 -12.54 8.94
N ALA A 202 -9.69 -12.84 8.90
CA ALA A 202 -8.65 -11.96 9.38
C ALA A 202 -8.24 -10.98 8.27
N ALA A 203 -8.61 -9.69 8.42
CA ALA A 203 -8.30 -8.60 7.51
C ALA A 203 -7.55 -7.46 8.23
N PRO A 204 -6.40 -7.74 8.87
CA PRO A 204 -5.78 -6.87 9.88
C PRO A 204 -5.23 -5.54 9.32
N GLY A 205 -5.12 -5.40 7.99
CA GLY A 205 -4.52 -4.25 7.36
C GLY A 205 -3.04 -4.06 7.72
N ARG A 206 -2.39 -3.03 7.18
CA ARG A 206 -0.95 -2.79 7.42
C ARG A 206 -0.61 -2.52 8.87
N GLU A 207 -1.49 -1.83 9.59
CA GLU A 207 -1.30 -1.51 11.01
C GLU A 207 -1.46 -2.74 11.92
N GLY A 208 -2.20 -3.76 11.50
CA GLY A 208 -2.37 -5.02 12.21
C GLY A 208 -1.40 -6.12 11.77
N ALA A 209 -0.47 -5.82 10.89
CA ALA A 209 0.41 -6.82 10.28
C ALA A 209 1.36 -7.49 11.30
N GLU A 210 1.94 -6.71 12.20
CA GLU A 210 2.83 -7.22 13.26
C GLU A 210 2.06 -8.14 14.21
N TRP A 211 0.92 -7.69 14.71
CA TRP A 211 0.02 -8.51 15.52
C TRP A 211 -0.39 -9.81 14.81
N PHE A 212 -0.74 -9.74 13.52
CA PHE A 212 -1.16 -10.93 12.79
C PHE A 212 -0.01 -11.90 12.54
N SER A 213 1.21 -11.40 12.36
CA SER A 213 2.41 -12.22 12.27
C SER A 213 2.69 -12.98 13.58
N GLU A 214 2.53 -12.31 14.73
CA GLU A 214 2.65 -12.93 16.05
C GLU A 214 1.56 -14.00 16.29
N GLU A 215 0.32 -13.72 15.90
CA GLU A 215 -0.78 -14.68 15.98
C GLU A 215 -0.57 -15.87 15.03
N ALA A 216 -0.09 -15.65 13.82
CA ALA A 216 0.25 -16.72 12.89
C ALA A 216 1.33 -17.64 13.48
N GLN A 217 2.37 -17.07 14.08
CA GLN A 217 3.42 -17.83 14.76
C GLN A 217 2.87 -18.62 15.96
N ARG A 218 2.04 -17.97 16.80
CA ARG A 218 1.40 -18.63 17.97
C ARG A 218 0.51 -19.81 17.57
N LEU A 219 -0.16 -19.68 16.43
CA LEU A 219 -1.05 -20.70 15.89
C LEU A 219 -0.31 -21.76 15.05
N GLY A 220 0.99 -21.61 14.84
CA GLY A 220 1.78 -22.54 14.01
C GLY A 220 1.44 -22.47 12.52
N LEU A 221 0.91 -21.33 12.04
CA LEU A 221 0.65 -21.12 10.61
C LEU A 221 1.94 -20.97 9.84
N GLU A 222 2.02 -21.56 8.67
CA GLU A 222 3.13 -21.37 7.76
C GLU A 222 3.14 -19.93 7.23
N THR A 223 4.33 -19.32 7.21
CA THR A 223 4.54 -17.95 6.71
C THR A 223 5.70 -17.89 5.73
N GLU A 224 5.62 -17.00 4.77
CA GLU A 224 6.66 -16.71 3.80
C GLU A 224 7.09 -15.24 3.94
N ASN A 225 8.38 -14.98 3.73
CA ASN A 225 8.89 -13.61 3.74
C ASN A 225 8.59 -12.92 2.41
N ASN A 226 7.91 -11.78 2.48
CA ASN A 226 7.80 -10.88 1.35
C ASN A 226 9.11 -10.11 1.14
N PRO A 227 9.42 -9.68 -0.09
CA PRO A 227 10.53 -8.80 -0.34
C PRO A 227 10.34 -7.46 0.38
N VAL A 228 11.45 -6.74 0.64
CA VAL A 228 11.43 -5.34 1.05
C VAL A 228 11.85 -4.47 -0.12
N ASP A 229 11.17 -3.35 -0.30
CA ASP A 229 11.56 -2.36 -1.29
C ASP A 229 12.21 -1.17 -0.58
N VAL A 230 13.42 -0.84 -1.00
CA VAL A 230 14.20 0.29 -0.45
C VAL A 230 14.69 1.16 -1.59
N GLY A 231 14.55 2.46 -1.45
CA GLY A 231 15.00 3.40 -2.47
C GLY A 231 14.81 4.86 -2.11
N VAL A 232 14.48 5.65 -3.11
CA VAL A 232 14.34 7.09 -3.01
C VAL A 232 13.02 7.58 -3.60
N ARG A 233 12.54 8.72 -3.12
CA ARG A 233 11.54 9.51 -3.81
C ARG A 233 12.25 10.50 -4.73
N VAL A 234 11.86 10.52 -5.98
CA VAL A 234 12.38 11.41 -7.03
C VAL A 234 11.40 12.56 -7.20
N GLU A 235 11.90 13.78 -7.25
CA GLU A 235 11.10 14.98 -7.54
C GLU A 235 11.71 15.72 -8.72
N VAL A 236 10.87 16.01 -9.71
CA VAL A 236 11.21 16.68 -10.97
C VAL A 236 10.18 17.77 -11.28
N PRO A 237 10.48 18.75 -12.17
CA PRO A 237 9.44 19.61 -12.72
C PRO A 237 8.33 18.77 -13.36
N ALA A 238 7.06 19.14 -13.16
CA ALA A 238 5.93 18.37 -13.67
C ALA A 238 6.03 18.14 -15.20
N VAL A 239 6.47 19.14 -15.94
CA VAL A 239 6.68 19.07 -17.40
C VAL A 239 7.58 17.91 -17.85
N VAL A 240 8.45 17.41 -16.98
CA VAL A 240 9.31 16.23 -17.26
C VAL A 240 8.52 14.94 -17.20
N ALA A 241 7.56 14.83 -16.28
CA ALA A 241 6.75 13.63 -16.10
C ALA A 241 5.45 13.64 -16.94
N ASP A 242 4.93 14.82 -17.31
CA ASP A 242 3.66 15.02 -18.02
C ASP A 242 3.54 14.17 -19.30
N PRO A 243 4.58 13.98 -20.15
CA PRO A 243 4.48 13.15 -21.35
C PRO A 243 4.00 11.72 -21.09
N VAL A 244 4.22 11.22 -19.88
CA VAL A 244 3.79 9.88 -19.44
C VAL A 244 2.55 9.98 -18.56
N THR A 245 2.54 10.89 -17.57
CA THR A 245 1.49 10.93 -16.54
C THR A 245 0.15 11.48 -17.04
N GLU A 246 0.13 12.27 -18.10
CA GLU A 246 -1.11 12.69 -18.77
C GLU A 246 -1.83 11.54 -19.49
N LYS A 247 -1.08 10.54 -19.95
CA LYS A 247 -1.60 9.35 -20.64
C LYS A 247 -1.97 8.24 -19.66
N VAL A 248 -1.14 8.06 -18.62
CA VAL A 248 -1.32 7.03 -17.60
C VAL A 248 -1.09 7.64 -16.23
N TRP A 249 -2.11 7.69 -15.39
CA TRP A 249 -2.07 8.36 -14.08
C TRP A 249 -0.94 7.86 -13.17
N GLU A 250 -0.73 6.56 -13.14
CA GLU A 250 0.32 5.94 -12.32
C GLU A 250 1.11 4.92 -13.14
N PRO A 251 2.12 5.36 -13.89
CA PRO A 251 2.94 4.45 -14.68
C PRO A 251 3.72 3.50 -13.77
N LYS A 252 3.52 2.20 -13.96
CA LYS A 252 4.34 1.15 -13.37
C LYS A 252 5.40 0.74 -14.38
N ILE A 253 6.64 0.94 -14.01
CA ILE A 253 7.79 0.65 -14.86
C ILE A 253 8.76 -0.19 -14.06
N HIS A 254 9.14 -1.32 -14.64
CA HIS A 254 10.14 -2.23 -14.12
C HIS A 254 11.43 -2.09 -14.93
N TYR A 255 12.55 -2.25 -14.25
CA TYR A 255 13.88 -2.27 -14.83
C TYR A 255 14.72 -3.33 -14.10
N TYR A 256 15.38 -4.18 -14.86
CA TYR A 256 16.39 -5.07 -14.30
C TYR A 256 17.77 -4.44 -14.49
N SER A 257 18.45 -4.14 -13.39
CA SER A 257 19.72 -3.43 -13.43
C SER A 257 20.81 -4.27 -14.12
N GLN A 258 21.60 -3.62 -14.96
CA GLN A 258 22.68 -4.30 -15.67
C GLN A 258 23.80 -4.77 -14.74
N ALA A 259 24.06 -3.99 -13.67
CA ALA A 259 25.13 -4.27 -12.73
C ALA A 259 24.83 -5.48 -11.82
N PHE A 260 23.56 -5.73 -11.47
CA PHE A 260 23.22 -6.68 -10.41
C PHE A 260 22.03 -7.57 -10.73
N ASP A 261 21.38 -7.39 -11.87
CA ASP A 261 20.14 -8.08 -12.26
C ASP A 261 19.02 -7.95 -11.20
N ASP A 262 19.00 -6.81 -10.51
CA ASP A 262 18.00 -6.52 -9.49
C ASP A 262 16.79 -5.85 -10.13
N LEU A 263 15.59 -6.22 -9.64
CA LEU A 263 14.37 -5.52 -9.99
C LEU A 263 14.35 -4.12 -9.34
N VAL A 264 14.30 -3.10 -10.18
CA VAL A 264 14.05 -1.71 -9.82
C VAL A 264 12.72 -1.27 -10.41
N ARG A 265 11.91 -0.54 -9.66
CA ARG A 265 10.57 -0.18 -10.13
C ARG A 265 10.14 1.21 -9.71
N THR A 266 9.30 1.85 -10.53
CA THR A 266 8.56 3.03 -10.11
C THR A 266 7.43 2.64 -9.17
N PHE A 267 7.12 3.54 -8.23
CA PHE A 267 6.02 3.32 -7.31
C PHE A 267 5.38 4.65 -6.91
N CYS A 268 4.05 4.64 -6.66
CA CYS A 268 3.28 5.77 -6.15
C CYS A 268 3.62 7.08 -6.86
N VAL A 269 3.34 7.15 -8.16
CA VAL A 269 3.55 8.36 -8.97
C VAL A 269 2.49 9.39 -8.58
N CYS A 270 2.94 10.60 -8.28
CA CYS A 270 2.12 11.72 -7.83
C CYS A 270 2.33 12.91 -8.79
N PRO A 271 1.56 12.95 -9.91
CA PRO A 271 1.61 14.06 -10.84
C PRO A 271 1.20 15.36 -10.14
N HIS A 272 1.96 16.44 -10.35
CA HIS A 272 1.75 17.74 -9.71
C HIS A 272 1.56 17.67 -8.19
N GLY A 273 2.19 16.69 -7.54
CA GLY A 273 2.04 16.39 -6.13
C GLY A 273 3.15 16.95 -5.26
N GLU A 274 3.08 16.63 -3.99
CA GLU A 274 4.05 17.03 -2.96
C GLU A 274 4.77 15.80 -2.40
N VAL A 275 6.03 15.96 -2.07
CA VAL A 275 6.79 14.99 -1.27
C VAL A 275 6.40 15.18 0.20
N VAL A 276 6.10 14.09 0.88
CA VAL A 276 5.65 14.10 2.29
C VAL A 276 6.42 13.08 3.11
N THR A 277 6.32 13.20 4.43
CA THR A 277 6.88 12.21 5.36
C THR A 277 5.81 11.21 5.79
N GLU A 278 6.22 9.96 5.99
CA GLU A 278 5.42 8.89 6.58
C GLU A 278 6.14 8.38 7.84
N ASN A 279 5.39 8.17 8.95
CA ASN A 279 5.95 7.59 10.16
C ASN A 279 5.42 6.16 10.33
N THR A 280 6.32 5.20 10.35
CA THR A 280 6.00 3.78 10.54
C THR A 280 6.72 3.26 11.78
N GLY A 281 5.98 3.16 12.89
CA GLY A 281 6.54 2.64 14.15
C GLY A 281 7.71 3.45 14.71
N GLY A 282 7.69 4.77 14.56
CA GLY A 282 8.75 5.68 15.04
C GLY A 282 9.87 5.95 14.03
N VAL A 283 9.88 5.27 12.89
CA VAL A 283 10.84 5.51 11.81
C VAL A 283 10.20 6.40 10.74
N ILE A 284 10.84 7.54 10.45
CA ILE A 284 10.38 8.49 9.45
C ILE A 284 10.93 8.09 8.08
N THR A 285 10.03 7.88 7.13
CA THR A 285 10.33 7.60 5.72
C THR A 285 9.72 8.67 4.83
N VAL A 286 10.08 8.68 3.55
CA VAL A 286 9.47 9.59 2.56
C VAL A 286 8.34 8.90 1.81
N ASN A 287 7.35 9.69 1.39
CA ASN A 287 6.25 9.28 0.54
C ASN A 287 5.84 10.46 -0.37
N GLY A 288 4.83 10.29 -1.21
CA GLY A 288 4.26 11.34 -2.05
C GLY A 288 2.75 11.44 -1.89
N HIS A 289 2.24 12.63 -2.20
CA HIS A 289 0.81 12.93 -2.19
C HIS A 289 0.44 13.72 -3.45
N SER A 290 -0.70 13.39 -4.04
CA SER A 290 -1.33 14.19 -5.09
C SER A 290 -2.75 14.56 -4.66
N TRP A 291 -3.13 15.80 -4.93
CA TRP A 291 -4.44 16.34 -4.60
C TRP A 291 -5.32 16.40 -5.85
N SER A 292 -6.62 16.34 -5.69
CA SER A 292 -7.54 16.49 -6.83
C SER A 292 -7.55 17.91 -7.40
N GLU A 293 -7.47 18.93 -6.55
CA GLU A 293 -7.57 20.34 -6.92
C GLU A 293 -6.26 21.11 -6.83
N LYS A 294 -5.39 20.78 -5.86
CA LYS A 294 -4.12 21.49 -5.67
C LYS A 294 -3.03 20.87 -6.54
N ARG A 295 -2.46 21.68 -7.44
CA ARG A 295 -1.34 21.28 -8.31
C ARG A 295 -0.08 22.06 -7.94
N THR A 296 1.03 21.35 -7.76
CA THR A 296 2.36 21.96 -7.65
C THR A 296 3.04 22.03 -9.02
N GLU A 297 4.15 22.76 -9.10
CA GLU A 297 5.00 22.80 -10.30
C GLU A 297 5.84 21.53 -10.49
N ASN A 298 5.83 20.61 -9.51
CA ASN A 298 6.61 19.39 -9.52
C ASN A 298 5.74 18.14 -9.55
N SER A 299 6.27 17.09 -10.15
CA SER A 299 5.78 15.72 -10.00
C SER A 299 6.79 14.89 -9.24
N ASN A 300 6.33 13.89 -8.51
CA ASN A 300 7.22 13.01 -7.77
C ASN A 300 6.80 11.54 -7.85
N PHE A 301 7.75 10.63 -7.69
CA PHE A 301 7.54 9.19 -7.68
C PHE A 301 8.67 8.49 -6.94
N ALA A 302 8.42 7.29 -6.44
CA ALA A 302 9.46 6.46 -5.86
C ALA A 302 10.21 5.66 -6.93
N VAL A 303 11.51 5.48 -6.74
CA VAL A 303 12.34 4.46 -7.42
C VAL A 303 12.84 3.51 -6.34
N LEU A 304 12.35 2.28 -6.40
CA LEU A 304 12.53 1.28 -5.36
C LEU A 304 13.28 0.06 -5.91
N VAL A 305 14.26 -0.41 -5.16
CA VAL A 305 14.97 -1.67 -5.41
C VAL A 305 14.34 -2.75 -4.55
N SER A 306 13.79 -3.79 -5.19
CA SER A 306 13.18 -4.93 -4.50
C SER A 306 14.25 -5.92 -4.08
N LYS A 307 14.23 -6.34 -2.80
CA LYS A 307 15.15 -7.33 -2.24
C LYS A 307 14.40 -8.44 -1.52
N THR A 308 14.69 -9.66 -1.92
CA THR A 308 14.30 -10.87 -1.20
C THR A 308 15.50 -11.40 -0.45
N PHE A 309 15.31 -11.76 0.79
CA PHE A 309 16.35 -12.34 1.62
C PHE A 309 16.11 -13.83 1.83
N THR A 310 17.20 -14.59 1.80
CA THR A 310 17.21 -16.03 2.07
C THR A 310 18.01 -16.31 3.34
N GLU A 311 18.03 -17.58 3.78
CA GLU A 311 18.87 -18.00 4.92
C GLU A 311 20.29 -17.42 4.89
N PRO A 312 20.87 -17.02 6.03
CA PRO A 312 20.27 -17.09 7.37
C PRO A 312 19.41 -15.89 7.76
N PHE A 313 19.31 -14.85 6.92
CA PHE A 313 18.62 -13.61 7.25
C PHE A 313 17.17 -13.64 6.72
N LYS A 314 16.19 -13.59 7.63
CA LYS A 314 14.77 -13.71 7.32
C LYS A 314 13.93 -12.50 7.72
N GLU A 315 14.54 -11.36 8.02
CA GLU A 315 13.83 -10.19 8.54
C GLU A 315 13.92 -8.97 7.61
N PRO A 316 13.30 -9.01 6.42
CA PRO A 316 13.37 -7.91 5.46
C PRO A 316 12.83 -6.59 6.02
N ILE A 317 11.82 -6.63 6.91
CA ILE A 317 11.28 -5.45 7.57
C ILE A 317 12.33 -4.79 8.46
N ALA A 318 13.08 -5.58 9.25
CA ALA A 318 14.16 -5.07 10.09
C ALA A 318 15.24 -4.39 9.24
N TYR A 319 15.65 -5.00 8.12
CA TYR A 319 16.59 -4.40 7.18
C TYR A 319 16.15 -3.02 6.70
N GLY A 320 14.90 -2.90 6.23
CA GLY A 320 14.35 -1.61 5.79
C GLY A 320 14.28 -0.57 6.91
N LYS A 321 13.88 -0.99 8.12
CA LYS A 321 13.86 -0.12 9.31
C LYS A 321 15.27 0.38 9.67
N TYR A 322 16.30 -0.46 9.62
CA TYR A 322 17.68 -0.05 9.90
C TYR A 322 18.19 0.99 8.91
N ILE A 323 17.95 0.79 7.60
CA ILE A 323 18.36 1.75 6.58
C ILE A 323 17.63 3.10 6.77
N ALA A 324 16.33 3.09 7.02
CA ALA A 324 15.59 4.32 7.26
C ALA A 324 16.02 5.02 8.56
N SER A 325 16.36 4.25 9.60
CA SER A 325 16.88 4.80 10.86
C SER A 325 18.24 5.50 10.70
N LEU A 326 19.09 5.06 9.77
CA LEU A 326 20.33 5.77 9.44
C LEU A 326 20.04 7.16 8.87
N ALA A 327 19.04 7.30 7.98
CA ALA A 327 18.64 8.60 7.46
C ALA A 327 18.11 9.50 8.59
N ASN A 328 17.28 8.94 9.49
CA ASN A 328 16.74 9.69 10.63
C ASN A 328 17.85 10.17 11.57
N MET A 329 18.85 9.33 11.83
CA MET A 329 20.01 9.68 12.66
C MET A 329 20.82 10.82 12.03
N LEU A 330 21.04 10.80 10.72
CA LEU A 330 21.86 11.80 10.02
C LEU A 330 21.14 13.11 9.75
N GLY A 331 19.81 13.07 9.54
CA GLY A 331 19.03 14.22 9.12
C GLY A 331 17.87 14.61 10.01
N GLY A 332 17.65 13.91 11.12
CA GLY A 332 16.46 14.09 11.97
C GLY A 332 15.16 13.62 11.30
N GLY A 333 15.26 13.01 10.13
CA GLY A 333 14.11 12.55 9.31
C GLY A 333 14.56 12.18 7.90
N VAL A 334 13.99 12.84 6.90
CA VAL A 334 14.29 12.59 5.48
C VAL A 334 15.48 13.43 5.02
N LEU A 335 16.40 12.79 4.30
CA LEU A 335 17.48 13.48 3.59
C LEU A 335 17.03 13.87 2.19
N VAL A 336 17.56 15.00 1.68
CA VAL A 336 17.41 15.41 0.27
C VAL A 336 18.78 15.65 -0.36
N GLN A 337 18.98 15.10 -1.55
CA GLN A 337 20.19 15.27 -2.34
C GLN A 337 19.85 15.58 -3.81
N ARG A 338 20.55 16.52 -4.42
CA ARG A 338 20.48 16.72 -5.87
C ARG A 338 21.20 15.60 -6.59
N LEU A 339 20.63 15.12 -7.68
CA LEU A 339 21.26 14.08 -8.50
C LEU A 339 22.66 14.49 -8.97
N GLY A 340 22.86 15.77 -9.36
CA GLY A 340 24.18 16.29 -9.74
C GLY A 340 25.19 16.28 -8.60
N ASP A 341 24.78 16.45 -7.35
CA ASP A 341 25.70 16.34 -6.22
C ASP A 341 26.05 14.88 -5.90
N LEU A 342 25.09 13.96 -6.11
CA LEU A 342 25.33 12.51 -6.00
C LEU A 342 26.34 12.02 -7.06
N TRP A 343 26.24 12.50 -8.31
CA TRP A 343 27.19 12.17 -9.38
C TRP A 343 28.62 12.59 -9.03
N GLU A 344 28.76 13.75 -8.40
CA GLU A 344 30.03 14.31 -7.98
C GLU A 344 30.54 13.72 -6.64
N GLY A 345 29.86 12.71 -6.11
CA GLY A 345 30.25 12.05 -4.84
C GLY A 345 30.26 13.00 -3.64
N ARG A 346 29.36 13.97 -3.58
CA ARG A 346 29.31 14.98 -2.53
C ARG A 346 27.90 15.22 -2.00
N ARG A 347 27.79 15.59 -0.73
CA ARG A 347 26.51 15.96 -0.13
C ARG A 347 25.90 17.21 -0.78
N SER A 348 24.57 17.30 -0.81
CA SER A 348 23.89 18.57 -1.04
C SER A 348 23.95 19.47 0.20
N THR A 349 23.87 20.76 -0.02
CA THR A 349 23.80 21.80 1.02
C THR A 349 22.63 22.73 0.74
N ALA A 350 22.13 23.45 1.74
CA ALA A 350 21.07 24.44 1.57
C ALA A 350 21.42 25.46 0.46
N LYS A 351 22.68 25.89 0.38
CA LYS A 351 23.16 26.82 -0.66
C LYS A 351 23.09 26.22 -2.08
N ARG A 352 23.32 24.90 -2.22
CA ARG A 352 23.22 24.22 -3.52
C ARG A 352 21.77 23.97 -3.91
N LEU A 353 20.91 23.57 -2.94
CA LEU A 353 19.48 23.43 -3.18
C LEU A 353 18.81 24.74 -3.58
N ALA A 354 19.17 25.86 -2.95
CA ALA A 354 18.66 27.17 -3.30
C ALA A 354 18.99 27.59 -4.74
N LYS A 355 20.03 27.01 -5.35
CA LYS A 355 20.42 27.23 -6.76
C LYS A 355 19.80 26.22 -7.73
N SER A 356 19.04 25.21 -7.22
CA SER A 356 18.39 24.22 -8.06
C SER A 356 17.19 24.84 -8.77
N MET A 357 16.93 24.40 -10.00
CA MET A 357 15.70 24.73 -10.72
C MET A 357 14.48 24.05 -10.09
N VAL A 358 14.66 22.83 -9.56
CA VAL A 358 13.63 22.13 -8.81
C VAL A 358 13.67 22.61 -7.37
N ARG A 359 12.56 23.15 -6.89
CA ARG A 359 12.41 23.59 -5.51
C ARG A 359 11.78 22.46 -4.69
N PRO A 360 12.39 22.05 -3.56
CA PRO A 360 11.83 21.00 -2.70
C PRO A 360 10.40 21.33 -2.26
N THR A 361 9.45 20.42 -2.48
CA THR A 361 8.11 20.54 -1.89
C THR A 361 8.12 20.11 -0.42
N LEU A 362 8.96 19.15 -0.03
CA LEU A 362 9.21 18.80 1.38
C LEU A 362 10.27 19.76 1.96
N LYS A 363 9.83 20.86 2.55
CA LYS A 363 10.70 21.91 3.08
C LYS A 363 11.56 21.49 4.27
N ASP A 364 11.07 20.51 5.05
CA ASP A 364 11.73 20.02 6.26
C ASP A 364 12.77 18.91 5.97
N ALA A 365 12.97 18.54 4.70
CA ALA A 365 14.01 17.58 4.34
C ALA A 365 15.41 18.18 4.54
N THR A 366 16.28 17.43 5.20
CA THR A 366 17.66 17.85 5.48
C THR A 366 18.57 17.63 4.27
N PRO A 367 19.27 18.67 3.76
CA PRO A 367 20.27 18.50 2.72
C PRO A 367 21.41 17.58 3.16
N GLY A 368 21.58 16.45 2.47
CA GLY A 368 22.51 15.40 2.91
C GLY A 368 23.19 14.65 1.78
N ASP A 369 23.71 13.50 2.15
CA ASP A 369 24.37 12.53 1.26
C ASP A 369 23.71 11.15 1.43
N LEU A 370 23.02 10.70 0.39
CA LEU A 370 22.33 9.41 0.39
C LEU A 370 23.29 8.22 0.33
N THR A 371 24.54 8.43 -0.07
CA THR A 371 25.55 7.34 -0.09
C THR A 371 25.99 6.92 1.32
N LEU A 372 25.72 7.75 2.33
CA LEU A 372 25.95 7.39 3.74
C LEU A 372 24.84 6.51 4.33
N VAL A 373 23.74 6.36 3.61
CA VAL A 373 22.54 5.66 4.08
C VAL A 373 22.23 4.44 3.22
N LEU A 374 22.14 4.64 1.91
CA LEU A 374 21.79 3.57 0.98
C LEU A 374 23.03 2.75 0.62
N PRO A 375 22.95 1.41 0.64
CA PRO A 375 24.02 0.55 0.14
C PRO A 375 24.39 0.89 -1.31
N TYR A 376 25.67 0.74 -1.66
CA TYR A 376 26.18 1.00 -3.01
C TYR A 376 25.32 0.32 -4.11
N ARG A 377 24.91 -0.93 -3.88
CA ARG A 377 24.05 -1.70 -4.79
C ARG A 377 22.73 -0.99 -5.06
N HIS A 378 22.09 -0.39 -4.05
CA HIS A 378 20.85 0.37 -4.22
C HIS A 378 21.09 1.68 -4.99
N ILE A 379 22.14 2.42 -4.65
CA ILE A 379 22.51 3.65 -5.36
C ILE A 379 22.74 3.35 -6.84
N ARG A 380 23.54 2.33 -7.15
CA ARG A 380 23.85 1.95 -8.53
C ARG A 380 22.59 1.57 -9.32
N ASN A 381 21.74 0.75 -8.75
CA ASN A 381 20.47 0.33 -9.35
C ASN A 381 19.52 1.53 -9.62
N ILE A 382 19.42 2.46 -8.68
CA ILE A 382 18.60 3.67 -8.82
C ILE A 382 19.13 4.56 -9.94
N LEU A 383 20.45 4.78 -10.01
CA LEU A 383 21.06 5.60 -11.05
C LEU A 383 20.83 5.01 -12.45
N GLU A 384 21.01 3.69 -12.62
CA GLU A 384 20.76 3.02 -13.90
C GLU A 384 19.28 3.15 -14.33
N MET A 385 18.33 3.00 -13.41
CA MET A 385 16.93 3.20 -13.72
C MET A 385 16.61 4.65 -14.10
N LEU A 386 17.16 5.65 -13.40
CA LEU A 386 16.94 7.06 -13.73
C LEU A 386 17.48 7.42 -15.12
N GLU A 387 18.64 6.88 -15.49
CA GLU A 387 19.22 7.04 -16.83
C GLU A 387 18.34 6.38 -17.92
N ALA A 388 17.79 5.19 -17.63
CA ALA A 388 16.85 4.53 -18.53
C ALA A 388 15.53 5.29 -18.66
N LEU A 389 15.00 5.81 -17.56
CA LEU A 389 13.76 6.62 -17.54
C LEU A 389 13.89 7.92 -18.33
N ASP A 390 15.09 8.52 -18.42
CA ASP A 390 15.32 9.75 -19.19
C ASP A 390 14.96 9.59 -20.68
N LYS A 391 15.03 8.38 -21.20
CA LYS A 391 14.66 8.09 -22.61
C LYS A 391 13.16 8.19 -22.88
N ILE A 392 12.33 8.08 -21.85
CA ILE A 392 10.85 8.20 -21.95
C ILE A 392 10.31 9.44 -21.24
N MET A 393 11.06 9.99 -20.30
CA MET A 393 10.78 11.23 -19.57
C MET A 393 12.02 12.13 -19.62
N PRO A 394 12.31 12.78 -20.77
CA PRO A 394 13.53 13.57 -20.94
C PRO A 394 13.64 14.71 -19.91
N GLY A 395 14.78 14.78 -19.23
CA GLY A 395 15.05 15.73 -18.16
C GLY A 395 15.02 15.13 -16.75
N ILE A 396 14.67 13.85 -16.61
CA ILE A 396 14.75 13.15 -15.33
C ILE A 396 16.21 12.95 -14.89
N TRP A 397 17.10 12.63 -15.84
CA TRP A 397 18.54 12.52 -15.65
C TRP A 397 19.21 13.91 -15.67
N SER A 398 18.78 14.77 -14.74
CA SER A 398 19.24 16.15 -14.60
C SER A 398 19.95 16.36 -13.29
N LYS A 399 21.00 17.22 -13.30
CA LYS A 399 21.65 17.64 -12.05
C LYS A 399 20.71 18.31 -11.04
N ASN A 400 19.56 18.81 -11.51
CA ASN A 400 18.57 19.49 -10.68
C ASN A 400 17.50 18.55 -10.09
N THR A 401 17.39 17.31 -10.57
CA THR A 401 16.50 16.30 -10.02
C THR A 401 16.81 16.07 -8.55
N LEU A 402 15.77 16.06 -7.72
CA LEU A 402 15.90 15.87 -6.28
C LEU A 402 15.60 14.41 -5.92
N LEU A 403 16.45 13.86 -5.06
CA LEU A 403 16.30 12.52 -4.49
C LEU A 403 16.12 12.65 -2.99
N TYR A 404 15.03 12.10 -2.48
CA TYR A 404 14.75 12.08 -1.06
C TYR A 404 14.90 10.65 -0.53
N GLY A 405 15.58 10.46 0.57
CA GLY A 405 15.78 9.17 1.18
C GLY A 405 15.54 9.17 2.69
N VAL A 406 15.03 8.06 3.16
CA VAL A 406 14.82 6.80 2.44
C VAL A 406 13.33 6.58 2.21
N GLU A 407 12.95 6.08 1.05
CA GLU A 407 11.64 5.48 0.87
C GLU A 407 11.76 3.99 1.10
N VAL A 408 10.93 3.46 2.00
CA VAL A 408 10.85 2.02 2.28
C VAL A 408 9.40 1.60 2.20
N LYS A 409 9.15 0.48 1.53
CA LYS A 409 7.85 -0.18 1.59
C LYS A 409 8.02 -1.48 2.37
N PHE A 410 7.43 -1.46 3.56
CA PHE A 410 7.37 -2.60 4.45
C PHE A 410 6.18 -3.48 4.03
N TYR A 411 6.48 -4.73 3.72
CA TYR A 411 5.45 -5.70 3.41
C TYR A 411 5.38 -6.72 4.54
N SER A 412 4.16 -7.02 4.96
CA SER A 412 3.92 -8.02 6.01
C SER A 412 4.47 -9.38 5.60
N SER A 413 4.88 -10.18 6.58
CA SER A 413 5.05 -11.61 6.37
C SER A 413 3.76 -12.19 5.80
N ARG A 414 3.86 -13.02 4.78
CA ARG A 414 2.72 -13.60 4.09
C ARG A 414 2.32 -14.89 4.76
N VAL A 415 1.12 -14.93 5.31
CA VAL A 415 0.53 -16.19 5.81
C VAL A 415 0.13 -17.03 4.61
N LYS A 416 0.52 -18.31 4.62
CA LYS A 416 0.15 -19.26 3.57
C LYS A 416 -1.35 -19.55 3.63
N VAL A 417 -2.01 -19.34 2.51
CA VAL A 417 -3.44 -19.63 2.30
C VAL A 417 -3.61 -20.52 1.08
N ASP A 418 -4.75 -21.16 0.97
CA ASP A 418 -5.15 -21.87 -0.24
C ASP A 418 -5.88 -20.95 -1.23
N SER A 419 -6.36 -21.48 -2.34
CA SER A 419 -7.12 -20.73 -3.35
C SER A 419 -8.47 -20.22 -2.84
N SER A 420 -8.95 -20.65 -1.67
CA SER A 420 -10.14 -20.15 -0.99
C SER A 420 -9.86 -19.02 -0.01
N MET A 421 -8.59 -18.62 0.15
CA MET A 421 -8.06 -17.70 1.18
C MET A 421 -8.12 -18.30 2.60
N GLU A 422 -8.33 -19.59 2.75
CA GLU A 422 -8.32 -20.28 4.05
C GLU A 422 -6.88 -20.63 4.45
N THR A 423 -6.57 -20.47 5.73
CA THR A 423 -5.27 -20.85 6.31
C THR A 423 -5.20 -22.35 6.60
N GLY A 424 -4.09 -22.84 7.17
CA GLY A 424 -4.00 -24.21 7.69
C GLY A 424 -4.95 -24.52 8.84
N ILE A 425 -5.70 -23.53 9.35
CA ILE A 425 -6.72 -23.69 10.39
C ILE A 425 -8.09 -23.56 9.74
N SER A 426 -8.89 -24.64 9.82
CA SER A 426 -10.23 -24.67 9.22
C SER A 426 -11.12 -23.54 9.73
N GLY A 427 -11.79 -22.84 8.82
CA GLY A 427 -12.66 -21.70 9.13
C GLY A 427 -11.92 -20.37 9.37
N LEU A 428 -10.58 -20.35 9.42
CA LEU A 428 -9.79 -19.11 9.52
C LEU A 428 -9.27 -18.69 8.14
N TYR A 429 -9.76 -17.57 7.65
CA TYR A 429 -9.37 -16.97 6.37
C TYR A 429 -8.47 -15.77 6.61
N ALA A 430 -7.45 -15.59 5.77
CA ALA A 430 -6.52 -14.47 5.87
C ALA A 430 -6.49 -13.68 4.56
N VAL A 431 -6.80 -12.37 4.64
CA VAL A 431 -6.98 -11.51 3.48
C VAL A 431 -6.35 -10.12 3.68
N GLY A 432 -6.05 -9.46 2.59
CA GLY A 432 -5.58 -8.08 2.59
C GLY A 432 -4.08 -7.92 2.88
N ASP A 433 -3.67 -6.64 2.94
CA ASP A 433 -2.25 -6.26 3.03
C ASP A 433 -1.59 -6.72 4.34
N GLY A 434 -2.34 -6.76 5.44
CA GLY A 434 -1.80 -7.19 6.74
C GLY A 434 -1.51 -8.68 6.83
N ALA A 435 -2.21 -9.49 6.03
CA ALA A 435 -1.92 -10.91 5.85
C ALA A 435 -0.79 -11.18 4.86
N GLY A 436 -0.24 -10.12 4.22
CA GLY A 436 0.82 -10.22 3.23
C GLY A 436 0.37 -10.69 1.84
N VAL A 437 -0.93 -10.95 1.64
CA VAL A 437 -1.49 -11.52 0.41
C VAL A 437 -1.70 -10.47 -0.68
N THR A 438 -2.00 -9.23 -0.28
CA THR A 438 -2.28 -8.13 -1.22
C THR A 438 -1.45 -6.89 -0.93
N ARG A 439 -1.46 -5.91 -1.87
CA ARG A 439 -0.74 -4.64 -1.77
C ARG A 439 -1.49 -3.47 -2.41
N SER A 440 -2.77 -3.64 -2.70
CA SER A 440 -3.60 -2.59 -3.32
C SER A 440 -5.04 -2.67 -2.84
N LEU A 441 -5.77 -1.55 -2.96
CA LEU A 441 -7.20 -1.50 -2.63
C LEU A 441 -7.99 -2.54 -3.44
N ALA A 442 -7.72 -2.65 -4.74
CA ALA A 442 -8.40 -3.57 -5.64
C ALA A 442 -8.20 -5.03 -5.21
N GLN A 443 -6.94 -5.48 -5.07
CA GLN A 443 -6.69 -6.87 -4.67
C GLN A 443 -7.11 -7.15 -3.23
N ALA A 444 -7.00 -6.19 -2.31
CA ALA A 444 -7.51 -6.36 -0.95
C ALA A 444 -9.04 -6.60 -0.93
N SER A 445 -9.78 -5.78 -1.68
CA SER A 445 -11.23 -5.97 -1.88
C SER A 445 -11.55 -7.34 -2.50
N ALA A 446 -10.82 -7.71 -3.56
CA ALA A 446 -10.99 -9.00 -4.26
C ALA A 446 -10.71 -10.20 -3.33
N ALA A 447 -9.67 -10.14 -2.48
CA ALA A 447 -9.38 -11.18 -1.50
C ALA A 447 -10.51 -11.34 -0.48
N GLY A 448 -11.10 -10.22 -0.03
CA GLY A 448 -12.26 -10.23 0.86
C GLY A 448 -13.48 -10.90 0.22
N VAL A 449 -13.79 -10.55 -1.03
CA VAL A 449 -14.88 -11.18 -1.81
C VAL A 449 -14.62 -12.68 -1.97
N LYS A 450 -13.38 -13.09 -2.31
CA LYS A 450 -13.02 -14.49 -2.49
C LYS A 450 -13.23 -15.30 -1.21
N ALA A 451 -12.77 -14.80 -0.06
CA ALA A 451 -12.98 -15.46 1.24
C ALA A 451 -14.49 -15.57 1.56
N ALA A 452 -15.25 -14.51 1.35
CA ALA A 452 -16.71 -14.52 1.57
C ALA A 452 -17.42 -15.57 0.70
N ARG A 453 -17.09 -15.63 -0.60
CA ARG A 453 -17.65 -16.65 -1.51
C ARG A 453 -17.27 -18.07 -1.10
N SER A 454 -16.06 -18.24 -0.57
CA SER A 454 -15.59 -19.55 -0.07
C SER A 454 -16.35 -19.98 1.17
N ILE A 455 -16.65 -19.05 2.08
CA ILE A 455 -17.49 -19.31 3.25
C ILE A 455 -18.92 -19.66 2.81
N LEU A 456 -19.53 -18.88 1.91
CA LEU A 456 -20.90 -19.11 1.41
C LEU A 456 -21.11 -20.49 0.78
N LYS A 457 -20.06 -21.09 0.23
CA LYS A 457 -20.11 -22.47 -0.31
C LYS A 457 -20.10 -23.55 0.78
N LYS A 458 -19.66 -23.22 2.00
CA LYS A 458 -19.53 -24.18 3.11
C LYS A 458 -20.67 -24.13 4.10
N ILE A 459 -21.43 -23.04 4.13
CA ILE A 459 -22.59 -22.80 5.00
C ILE A 459 -23.88 -22.68 4.16
#